data_8b9790a40d523fe72b880029a20fe175
#
_entry.id   8b9790a40d523fe72b880029a20fe175
#
_cell.length_a   1.000
_cell.length_b   1.000
_cell.length_c   1.000
_cell.angle_alpha   90.00
_cell.angle_beta   90.00
_cell.angle_gamma   90.00
#
_symmetry.space_group_name_H-M   'P 1'
#
loop_
_entity.id
_entity.type
_entity.pdbx_description
1 polymer ?
#
loop_
_entity_poly.entity_id
_entity_poly.type
_entity_poly.pdbx_seq_one_letter_code
_entity_poly.pdbx_strand_id
1 'polypeptide(L)'
;MANYPNFDLNDPKNMKDYYTQEQLNAMSDDDTLNTLNKLWQNFCVTHTYEPGSVQKPFTVACGLDTGTLTTDMTFLCDGYEMFGSEKVSCVNRSGHGIETLEKALMDSCNDALMQMSYKIGAENFLYYQSVFGFGQKTGVDLPGEANTSTLMYTLDNIKPVDLATNVFGQNYNCTMIEMVSAFSSLVNGGNYYQPHVVKKIADDNGNTVKTIEPTLLKKTVSENTSATLKNYLQNVVANGTGKVAKVDGYSMGGKTGTAQMYDETTHLRK
;
A
#
# COMPACT_ATOMS: atom_id res chain seq x y z
N MET A 1 -8.82 2.75 8.96
CA MET A 1 -8.19 1.45 9.27
C MET A 1 -8.71 0.96 10.61
N ALA A 2 -8.72 -0.36 10.83
CA ALA A 2 -9.04 -0.97 12.11
C ALA A 2 -7.90 -1.94 12.49
N ASN A 3 -7.58 -2.02 13.78
CA ASN A 3 -6.57 -2.92 14.33
C ASN A 3 -7.22 -3.91 15.30
N TYR A 4 -6.82 -5.18 15.22
CA TYR A 4 -7.24 -6.23 16.14
C TYR A 4 -6.08 -7.23 16.34
N PRO A 5 -5.79 -7.63 17.58
CA PRO A 5 -6.42 -7.19 18.82
C PRO A 5 -6.21 -5.70 19.11
N ASN A 6 -7.03 -5.13 19.99
CA ASN A 6 -6.94 -3.76 20.47
C ASN A 6 -7.04 -3.74 22.01
N PHE A 7 -6.91 -2.56 22.61
CA PHE A 7 -6.98 -2.41 24.06
C PHE A 7 -7.70 -1.11 24.45
N ASP A 8 -8.26 -1.06 25.65
CA ASP A 8 -8.82 0.17 26.22
C ASP A 8 -7.69 1.03 26.78
N LEU A 9 -7.58 2.27 26.30
CA LEU A 9 -6.58 3.24 26.79
C LEU A 9 -6.77 3.58 28.29
N ASN A 10 -7.96 3.41 28.84
CA ASN A 10 -8.24 3.61 30.28
C ASN A 10 -7.84 2.40 31.13
N ASP A 11 -7.73 1.21 30.53
CA ASP A 11 -7.30 -0.03 31.19
C ASP A 11 -6.34 -0.83 30.27
N PRO A 12 -5.15 -0.28 29.98
CA PRO A 12 -4.28 -0.79 28.93
C PRO A 12 -3.66 -2.16 29.26
N LYS A 13 -3.74 -2.62 30.50
CA LYS A 13 -3.22 -3.92 30.95
C LYS A 13 -4.30 -5.02 30.96
N ASN A 14 -5.53 -4.69 30.61
CA ASN A 14 -6.61 -5.66 30.58
C ASN A 14 -6.47 -6.62 29.40
N MET A 15 -6.29 -7.88 29.68
CA MET A 15 -6.20 -8.96 28.69
C MET A 15 -7.39 -9.92 28.75
N LYS A 16 -8.41 -9.65 29.60
CA LYS A 16 -9.55 -10.57 29.83
C LYS A 16 -10.44 -10.77 28.61
N ASP A 17 -10.40 -9.83 27.63
CA ASP A 17 -11.13 -9.96 26.38
C ASP A 17 -10.51 -11.00 25.43
N TYR A 18 -9.27 -11.42 25.69
CA TYR A 18 -8.48 -12.31 24.83
C TYR A 18 -8.06 -13.60 25.51
N TYR A 19 -7.98 -13.62 26.86
CA TYR A 19 -7.46 -14.74 27.65
C TYR A 19 -8.40 -15.05 28.81
N THR A 20 -8.59 -16.33 29.10
CA THR A 20 -9.32 -16.79 30.29
C THR A 20 -8.51 -16.50 31.56
N GLN A 21 -9.20 -16.44 32.71
CA GLN A 21 -8.52 -16.21 34.00
C GLN A 21 -7.48 -17.30 34.30
N GLU A 22 -7.74 -18.54 33.89
CA GLU A 22 -6.79 -19.66 34.06
C GLU A 22 -5.53 -19.43 33.21
N GLN A 23 -5.68 -19.01 31.95
CA GLN A 23 -4.54 -18.67 31.09
C GLN A 23 -3.73 -17.51 31.66
N LEU A 24 -4.40 -16.46 32.15
CA LEU A 24 -3.73 -15.30 32.76
C LEU A 24 -2.94 -15.70 34.02
N ASN A 25 -3.50 -16.55 34.85
CA ASN A 25 -2.85 -17.04 36.08
C ASN A 25 -1.65 -17.97 35.80
N ALA A 26 -1.61 -18.60 34.63
CA ALA A 26 -0.53 -19.48 34.20
C ALA A 26 0.61 -18.76 33.50
N MET A 27 0.44 -17.47 33.12
CA MET A 27 1.50 -16.67 32.47
C MET A 27 2.60 -16.32 33.47
N SER A 28 3.84 -16.45 33.03
CA SER A 28 4.99 -15.83 33.72
C SER A 28 4.97 -14.30 33.53
N ASP A 29 5.76 -13.57 34.33
CA ASP A 29 5.90 -12.12 34.18
C ASP A 29 6.41 -11.75 32.78
N ASP A 30 7.36 -12.54 32.24
CA ASP A 30 7.90 -12.33 30.89
C ASP A 30 6.84 -12.59 29.81
N ASP A 31 6.03 -13.66 29.93
CA ASP A 31 4.95 -13.94 29.00
C ASP A 31 3.88 -12.86 29.05
N THR A 32 3.54 -12.39 30.25
CA THR A 32 2.61 -11.27 30.45
C THR A 32 3.10 -10.01 29.74
N LEU A 33 4.37 -9.63 29.95
CA LEU A 33 4.95 -8.46 29.32
C LEU A 33 5.01 -8.59 27.79
N ASN A 34 5.42 -9.75 27.29
CA ASN A 34 5.45 -10.03 25.84
C ASN A 34 4.07 -9.98 25.22
N THR A 35 3.05 -10.48 25.91
CA THR A 35 1.66 -10.45 25.45
C THR A 35 1.12 -9.02 25.44
N LEU A 36 1.36 -8.23 26.48
CA LEU A 36 1.00 -6.82 26.52
C LEU A 36 1.68 -6.02 25.42
N ASN A 37 2.98 -6.23 25.19
CA ASN A 37 3.72 -5.57 24.11
C ASN A 37 3.10 -5.86 22.74
N LYS A 38 2.65 -7.10 22.48
CA LYS A 38 1.93 -7.45 21.25
C LYS A 38 0.56 -6.78 21.16
N LEU A 39 -0.17 -6.72 22.29
CA LEU A 39 -1.49 -6.08 22.36
C LEU A 39 -1.42 -4.57 22.11
N TRP A 40 -0.38 -3.91 22.62
CA TRP A 40 -0.19 -2.47 22.47
C TRP A 40 0.32 -2.06 21.09
N GLN A 41 0.85 -2.99 20.30
CA GLN A 41 1.30 -2.70 18.94
C GLN A 41 0.12 -2.44 18.00
N ASN A 42 0.17 -1.31 17.30
CA ASN A 42 -0.75 -1.08 16.20
C ASN A 42 -0.16 -1.68 14.92
N PHE A 43 -0.65 -2.85 14.54
CA PHE A 43 -0.23 -3.59 13.35
C PHE A 43 -0.17 -2.71 12.08
N CYS A 44 -1.12 -1.81 11.91
CA CYS A 44 -1.17 -0.94 10.72
C CYS A 44 0.01 0.03 10.62
N VAL A 45 0.70 0.27 11.73
CA VAL A 45 1.80 1.25 11.84
C VAL A 45 3.14 0.56 12.03
N THR A 46 3.16 -0.58 12.74
CA THR A 46 4.39 -1.26 13.16
C THR A 46 4.86 -2.36 12.20
N HIS A 47 3.95 -2.96 11.41
CA HIS A 47 4.27 -4.08 10.51
C HIS A 47 4.41 -3.62 9.07
N THR A 48 5.33 -4.28 8.37
CA THR A 48 5.59 -4.02 6.95
C THR A 48 5.23 -5.23 6.10
N TYR A 49 4.87 -4.97 4.85
CA TYR A 49 4.49 -6.01 3.90
C TYR A 49 4.77 -5.56 2.46
N GLU A 50 4.90 -6.50 1.55
CA GLU A 50 4.94 -6.21 0.10
C GLU A 50 3.52 -5.85 -0.38
N PRO A 51 3.28 -4.67 -0.97
CA PRO A 51 1.91 -4.23 -1.32
C PRO A 51 1.29 -5.02 -2.47
N GLY A 52 2.10 -5.71 -3.26
CA GLY A 52 1.64 -6.43 -4.44
C GLY A 52 0.90 -5.52 -5.40
N SER A 53 -0.13 -6.04 -6.06
CA SER A 53 -0.85 -5.32 -7.12
C SER A 53 -1.51 -4.00 -6.70
N VAL A 54 -1.53 -3.65 -5.41
CA VAL A 54 -1.97 -2.31 -4.95
C VAL A 54 -0.97 -1.22 -5.36
N GLN A 55 0.29 -1.59 -5.68
CA GLN A 55 1.30 -0.67 -6.25
C GLN A 55 0.95 -0.18 -7.67
N LYS A 56 0.27 -0.98 -8.48
CA LYS A 56 0.06 -0.71 -9.92
C LYS A 56 -0.58 0.66 -10.24
N PRO A 57 -1.60 1.14 -9.50
CA PRO A 57 -2.13 2.48 -9.71
C PRO A 57 -1.07 3.59 -9.56
N PHE A 58 -0.13 3.45 -8.63
CA PHE A 58 0.95 4.43 -8.43
C PHE A 58 1.95 4.42 -9.59
N THR A 59 2.23 3.25 -10.15
CA THR A 59 3.07 3.10 -11.34
C THR A 59 2.44 3.80 -12.55
N VAL A 60 1.14 3.56 -12.79
CA VAL A 60 0.40 4.23 -13.87
C VAL A 60 0.34 5.73 -13.62
N ALA A 61 0.11 6.17 -12.37
CA ALA A 61 0.12 7.58 -12.00
C ALA A 61 1.46 8.25 -12.28
N CYS A 62 2.56 7.61 -11.92
CA CYS A 62 3.91 8.07 -12.22
C CYS A 62 4.09 8.30 -13.73
N GLY A 63 3.71 7.31 -14.55
CA GLY A 63 3.84 7.42 -16.00
C GLY A 63 2.98 8.53 -16.61
N LEU A 64 1.74 8.69 -16.15
CA LEU A 64 0.85 9.75 -16.63
C LEU A 64 1.34 11.14 -16.21
N ASP A 65 1.77 11.29 -14.97
CA ASP A 65 2.15 12.60 -14.42
C ASP A 65 3.51 13.08 -14.95
N THR A 66 4.42 12.14 -15.27
CA THR A 66 5.70 12.44 -15.97
C THR A 66 5.55 12.59 -17.48
N GLY A 67 4.39 12.23 -18.05
CA GLY A 67 4.16 12.21 -19.50
C GLY A 67 4.89 11.07 -20.22
N THR A 68 5.51 10.13 -19.51
CA THR A 68 6.14 8.93 -20.11
C THR A 68 5.11 7.90 -20.57
N LEU A 69 3.90 7.96 -20.02
CA LEU A 69 2.75 7.21 -20.49
C LEU A 69 1.60 8.16 -20.87
N THR A 70 0.87 7.78 -21.92
CA THR A 70 -0.36 8.46 -22.34
C THR A 70 -1.54 7.51 -22.34
N THR A 71 -2.77 8.01 -22.22
CA THR A 71 -3.98 7.18 -22.06
C THR A 71 -4.32 6.33 -23.29
N ASP A 72 -3.76 6.64 -24.47
CA ASP A 72 -3.92 5.90 -25.72
C ASP A 72 -2.86 4.81 -25.93
N MET A 73 -1.84 4.73 -25.06
CA MET A 73 -0.83 3.67 -25.15
C MET A 73 -1.43 2.29 -24.90
N THR A 74 -0.88 1.33 -25.63
CA THR A 74 -1.20 -0.09 -25.46
C THR A 74 0.04 -0.93 -25.31
N PHE A 75 -0.10 -2.08 -24.62
CA PHE A 75 0.94 -3.04 -24.33
C PHE A 75 0.45 -4.43 -24.69
N LEU A 76 1.32 -5.27 -25.23
CA LEU A 76 0.97 -6.65 -25.54
C LEU A 76 1.38 -7.56 -24.40
N CYS A 77 0.43 -8.14 -23.71
CA CYS A 77 0.71 -9.16 -22.70
C CYS A 77 0.67 -10.55 -23.34
N ASP A 78 1.83 -11.18 -23.47
CA ASP A 78 1.99 -12.57 -23.88
C ASP A 78 2.27 -13.53 -22.72
N GLY A 79 2.22 -12.99 -21.48
CA GLY A 79 2.27 -13.76 -20.25
C GLY A 79 3.58 -13.67 -19.48
N TYR A 80 4.61 -13.01 -19.99
CA TYR A 80 5.89 -12.82 -19.27
C TYR A 80 6.76 -11.78 -19.96
N GLU A 81 7.80 -11.33 -19.23
CA GLU A 81 8.91 -10.54 -19.74
C GLU A 81 10.25 -11.19 -19.39
N MET A 82 11.26 -10.98 -20.24
CA MET A 82 12.62 -11.47 -20.03
C MET A 82 13.57 -10.34 -19.62
N PHE A 83 14.26 -10.50 -18.51
CA PHE A 83 15.30 -9.60 -17.99
C PHE A 83 16.65 -10.31 -18.01
N GLY A 84 17.33 -10.28 -19.15
CA GLY A 84 18.49 -11.13 -19.38
C GLY A 84 18.07 -12.59 -19.43
N SER A 85 18.58 -13.40 -18.50
CA SER A 85 18.20 -14.82 -18.35
C SER A 85 17.01 -15.05 -17.41
N GLU A 86 16.54 -14.00 -16.70
CA GLU A 86 15.47 -14.11 -15.72
C GLU A 86 14.11 -13.91 -16.37
N LYS A 87 13.19 -14.86 -16.14
CA LYS A 87 11.81 -14.80 -16.61
C LYS A 87 10.89 -14.34 -15.50
N VAL A 88 10.20 -13.22 -15.69
CA VAL A 88 9.16 -12.71 -14.78
C VAL A 88 7.80 -12.93 -15.42
N SER A 89 6.93 -13.70 -14.78
CA SER A 89 5.65 -14.11 -15.35
C SER A 89 4.50 -13.22 -14.93
N CYS A 90 3.55 -13.01 -15.83
CA CYS A 90 2.24 -12.46 -15.53
C CYS A 90 1.40 -13.47 -14.72
N VAL A 91 0.36 -12.98 -14.04
CA VAL A 91 -0.64 -13.82 -13.37
C VAL A 91 -1.37 -14.71 -14.38
N ASN A 92 -1.68 -14.18 -15.57
CA ASN A 92 -2.14 -14.97 -16.71
C ASN A 92 -0.93 -15.35 -17.59
N ARG A 93 -0.47 -16.57 -17.45
CA ARG A 93 0.70 -17.08 -18.18
C ARG A 93 0.47 -17.29 -19.68
N SER A 94 -0.81 -17.31 -20.11
CA SER A 94 -1.20 -17.38 -21.51
C SER A 94 -1.32 -16.00 -22.17
N GLY A 95 -1.09 -14.93 -21.38
CA GLY A 95 -1.24 -13.55 -21.82
C GLY A 95 -2.67 -13.03 -21.74
N HIS A 96 -2.80 -11.72 -21.58
CA HIS A 96 -4.09 -11.01 -21.65
C HIS A 96 -4.37 -10.43 -23.04
N GLY A 97 -3.38 -10.49 -23.95
CA GLY A 97 -3.43 -9.82 -25.24
C GLY A 97 -3.14 -8.32 -25.12
N ILE A 98 -3.85 -7.50 -25.91
CA ILE A 98 -3.63 -6.04 -25.91
C ILE A 98 -4.26 -5.41 -24.66
N GLU A 99 -3.45 -4.69 -23.91
CA GLU A 99 -3.77 -4.00 -22.67
C GLU A 99 -3.61 -2.48 -22.86
N THR A 100 -4.63 -1.68 -22.53
CA THR A 100 -4.50 -0.25 -22.26
C THR A 100 -4.06 -0.06 -20.79
N LEU A 101 -3.72 1.18 -20.37
CA LEU A 101 -3.41 1.47 -18.95
C LEU A 101 -4.55 1.05 -18.03
N GLU A 102 -5.78 1.38 -18.41
CA GLU A 102 -6.98 1.04 -17.65
C GLU A 102 -7.18 -0.49 -17.57
N LYS A 103 -7.12 -1.16 -18.73
CA LYS A 103 -7.33 -2.60 -18.80
C LYS A 103 -6.26 -3.37 -18.01
N ALA A 104 -5.01 -2.93 -18.05
CA ALA A 104 -3.93 -3.50 -17.26
C ALA A 104 -4.19 -3.41 -15.73
N LEU A 105 -4.86 -2.35 -15.26
CA LEU A 105 -5.32 -2.27 -13.87
C LEU A 105 -6.53 -3.18 -13.60
N MET A 106 -7.49 -3.26 -14.54
CA MET A 106 -8.68 -4.11 -14.41
C MET A 106 -8.33 -5.59 -14.34
N ASP A 107 -7.44 -6.06 -15.22
CA ASP A 107 -6.99 -7.45 -15.31
C ASP A 107 -5.81 -7.74 -14.35
N SER A 108 -5.32 -6.70 -13.67
CA SER A 108 -4.14 -6.79 -12.80
C SER A 108 -2.91 -7.38 -13.52
N CYS A 109 -2.69 -6.97 -14.78
CA CYS A 109 -1.66 -7.49 -15.65
C CYS A 109 -0.24 -7.08 -15.16
N ASN A 110 0.62 -8.06 -14.80
CA ASN A 110 2.00 -7.77 -14.42
C ASN A 110 2.85 -7.41 -15.65
N ASP A 111 2.63 -8.12 -16.75
CA ASP A 111 3.40 -7.99 -17.98
C ASP A 111 3.29 -6.56 -18.55
N ALA A 112 2.07 -6.03 -18.73
CA ALA A 112 1.88 -4.66 -19.16
C ALA A 112 2.58 -3.65 -18.22
N LEU A 113 2.57 -3.87 -16.89
CA LEU A 113 3.27 -3.01 -15.93
C LEU A 113 4.79 -3.11 -16.08
N MET A 114 5.35 -4.30 -16.35
CA MET A 114 6.77 -4.48 -16.65
C MET A 114 7.17 -3.70 -17.91
N GLN A 115 6.38 -3.76 -18.98
CA GLN A 115 6.60 -2.98 -20.19
C GLN A 115 6.50 -1.46 -19.94
N MET A 116 5.57 -1.02 -19.08
CA MET A 116 5.47 0.37 -18.64
C MET A 116 6.75 0.82 -17.91
N SER A 117 7.40 -0.07 -17.14
CA SER A 117 8.63 0.25 -16.41
C SER A 117 9.78 0.69 -17.33
N TYR A 118 9.88 0.11 -18.54
CA TYR A 118 10.88 0.52 -19.54
C TYR A 118 10.69 1.96 -20.02
N LYS A 119 9.43 2.42 -20.07
CA LYS A 119 9.10 3.80 -20.50
C LYS A 119 9.26 4.80 -19.36
N ILE A 120 8.90 4.40 -18.16
CA ILE A 120 8.98 5.25 -16.95
C ILE A 120 10.43 5.43 -16.52
N GLY A 121 11.21 4.36 -16.53
CA GLY A 121 12.59 4.33 -16.03
C GLY A 121 12.70 4.32 -14.50
N ALA A 122 13.86 3.88 -14.01
CA ALA A 122 14.11 3.73 -12.58
C ALA A 122 14.06 5.08 -11.83
N GLU A 123 14.63 6.13 -12.42
CA GLU A 123 14.70 7.45 -11.80
C GLU A 123 13.30 8.01 -11.49
N ASN A 124 12.41 8.05 -12.48
CA ASN A 124 11.04 8.52 -12.29
C ASN A 124 10.28 7.65 -11.31
N PHE A 125 10.41 6.32 -11.43
CA PHE A 125 9.69 5.39 -10.58
C PHE A 125 10.08 5.54 -9.09
N LEU A 126 11.37 5.53 -8.76
CA LEU A 126 11.88 5.69 -7.40
C LEU A 126 11.56 7.09 -6.83
N TYR A 127 11.67 8.12 -7.66
CA TYR A 127 11.27 9.47 -7.28
C TYR A 127 9.79 9.50 -6.87
N TYR A 128 8.90 8.91 -7.68
CA TYR A 128 7.46 8.88 -7.36
C TYR A 128 7.12 7.99 -6.17
N GLN A 129 7.84 6.89 -5.91
CA GLN A 129 7.70 6.16 -4.66
C GLN A 129 7.94 7.10 -3.46
N SER A 130 9.00 7.91 -3.51
CA SER A 130 9.31 8.91 -2.49
C SER A 130 8.25 10.02 -2.40
N VAL A 131 7.75 10.50 -3.54
CA VAL A 131 6.67 11.50 -3.61
C VAL A 131 5.40 10.98 -2.94
N PHE A 132 5.04 9.71 -3.14
CA PHE A 132 3.92 9.06 -2.46
C PHE A 132 4.19 8.73 -0.99
N GLY A 133 5.41 8.93 -0.49
CA GLY A 133 5.77 8.74 0.91
C GLY A 133 6.21 7.33 1.26
N PHE A 134 6.39 6.43 0.31
CA PHE A 134 6.97 5.10 0.57
C PHE A 134 8.43 5.25 1.00
N GLY A 135 8.84 4.46 2.00
CA GLY A 135 10.16 4.56 2.61
C GLY A 135 10.32 5.72 3.60
N GLN A 136 9.24 6.41 3.96
CA GLN A 136 9.26 7.57 4.85
C GLN A 136 8.24 7.39 5.96
N LYS A 137 8.58 7.85 7.18
CA LYS A 137 7.59 7.93 8.25
C LYS A 137 6.48 8.92 7.86
N THR A 138 5.24 8.51 8.06
CA THR A 138 4.06 9.36 7.78
C THR A 138 3.89 10.45 8.82
N GLY A 139 4.50 10.28 10.00
CA GLY A 139 4.35 11.18 11.14
C GLY A 139 2.97 11.06 11.81
N VAL A 140 2.34 9.88 11.71
CA VAL A 140 1.12 9.59 12.46
C VAL A 140 1.35 9.76 13.97
N ASP A 141 0.35 10.27 14.67
CA ASP A 141 0.38 10.50 16.12
C ASP A 141 0.23 9.21 16.96
N LEU A 142 0.84 8.13 16.48
CA LEU A 142 0.91 6.82 17.15
C LEU A 142 2.36 6.42 17.37
N PRO A 143 2.68 5.75 18.50
CA PRO A 143 4.01 5.23 18.74
C PRO A 143 4.34 4.01 17.86
N GLY A 144 5.64 3.77 17.67
CA GLY A 144 6.12 2.52 17.04
C GLY A 144 6.04 2.50 15.52
N GLU A 145 5.88 3.65 14.84
CA GLU A 145 5.89 3.69 13.39
C GLU A 145 7.19 3.11 12.83
N ALA A 146 7.06 2.06 12.00
CA ALA A 146 8.19 1.36 11.42
C ALA A 146 8.99 2.28 10.47
N ASN A 147 10.29 2.06 10.43
CA ASN A 147 11.16 2.72 9.45
C ASN A 147 11.33 1.81 8.24
N THR A 148 10.76 2.19 7.11
CA THR A 148 10.78 1.42 5.86
C THR A 148 11.86 1.88 4.89
N SER A 149 12.67 2.89 5.23
CA SER A 149 13.68 3.49 4.33
C SER A 149 14.71 2.46 3.82
N THR A 150 15.11 1.51 4.65
CA THR A 150 16.07 0.46 4.29
C THR A 150 15.44 -0.71 3.51
N LEU A 151 14.12 -0.69 3.35
CA LEU A 151 13.34 -1.69 2.60
C LEU A 151 13.01 -1.23 1.17
N MET A 152 13.56 -0.09 0.76
CA MET A 152 13.38 0.50 -0.57
C MET A 152 14.65 0.36 -1.39
N TYR A 153 14.51 0.26 -2.71
CA TYR A 153 15.63 0.39 -3.62
C TYR A 153 16.06 1.84 -3.81
N THR A 154 17.32 2.01 -4.20
CA THR A 154 17.92 3.28 -4.63
C THR A 154 18.42 3.16 -6.06
N LEU A 155 18.76 4.28 -6.72
CA LEU A 155 19.33 4.26 -8.07
C LEU A 155 20.64 3.47 -8.16
N ASP A 156 21.39 3.41 -7.05
CA ASP A 156 22.69 2.72 -7.01
C ASP A 156 22.57 1.20 -6.96
N ASN A 157 21.41 0.66 -6.51
CA ASN A 157 21.26 -0.78 -6.28
C ASN A 157 20.12 -1.46 -7.07
N ILE A 158 19.23 -0.69 -7.71
CA ILE A 158 18.11 -1.26 -8.47
C ILE A 158 18.58 -1.81 -9.82
N LYS A 159 18.29 -3.08 -10.06
CA LYS A 159 18.53 -3.74 -11.35
C LYS A 159 17.25 -3.71 -12.20
N PRO A 160 17.35 -3.96 -13.53
CA PRO A 160 16.16 -4.01 -14.39
C PRO A 160 15.06 -4.96 -13.91
N VAL A 161 15.42 -6.14 -13.42
CA VAL A 161 14.46 -7.12 -12.87
C VAL A 161 13.82 -6.65 -11.56
N ASP A 162 14.58 -5.92 -10.73
CA ASP A 162 14.06 -5.35 -9.50
C ASP A 162 13.03 -4.25 -9.79
N LEU A 163 13.33 -3.37 -10.76
CA LEU A 163 12.38 -2.37 -11.23
C LEU A 163 11.11 -3.04 -11.76
N ALA A 164 11.26 -4.06 -12.58
CA ALA A 164 10.15 -4.80 -13.17
C ALA A 164 9.22 -5.43 -12.13
N THR A 165 9.75 -5.87 -11.01
CA THR A 165 8.94 -6.44 -9.91
C THR A 165 8.40 -5.38 -8.96
N ASN A 166 9.14 -4.29 -8.77
CA ASN A 166 8.70 -3.16 -7.94
C ASN A 166 7.46 -2.46 -8.51
N VAL A 167 7.37 -2.31 -9.85
CA VAL A 167 6.23 -1.63 -10.50
C VAL A 167 4.88 -2.31 -10.27
N PHE A 168 4.88 -3.58 -9.87
CA PHE A 168 3.67 -4.30 -9.46
C PHE A 168 3.67 -4.70 -7.97
N GLY A 169 4.60 -4.13 -7.17
CA GLY A 169 4.55 -4.14 -5.71
C GLY A 169 5.25 -5.31 -5.03
N GLN A 170 6.26 -5.89 -5.63
CA GLN A 170 7.13 -6.90 -5.01
C GLN A 170 8.54 -6.36 -4.77
N ASN A 171 9.28 -7.03 -3.89
CA ASN A 171 10.67 -6.72 -3.53
C ASN A 171 10.90 -5.36 -2.84
N TYR A 172 9.87 -4.77 -2.27
CA TYR A 172 9.96 -3.68 -1.30
C TYR A 172 8.82 -3.78 -0.29
N ASN A 173 8.99 -3.22 0.90
CA ASN A 173 7.97 -3.26 1.94
C ASN A 173 7.55 -1.86 2.36
N CYS A 174 6.26 -1.72 2.63
CA CYS A 174 5.67 -0.53 3.23
C CYS A 174 4.76 -0.90 4.40
N THR A 175 4.40 0.07 5.24
CA THR A 175 3.36 -0.10 6.25
C THR A 175 1.96 0.12 5.66
N MET A 176 0.92 -0.35 6.37
CA MET A 176 -0.46 -0.06 5.96
C MET A 176 -0.78 1.43 6.02
N ILE A 177 -0.20 2.17 6.98
CA ILE A 177 -0.43 3.62 7.09
C ILE A 177 0.21 4.38 5.93
N GLU A 178 1.45 4.00 5.50
CA GLU A 178 2.06 4.56 4.28
C GLU A 178 1.16 4.32 3.07
N MET A 179 0.71 3.07 2.87
CA MET A 179 -0.16 2.70 1.74
C MET A 179 -1.47 3.47 1.73
N VAL A 180 -2.17 3.57 2.87
CA VAL A 180 -3.45 4.29 2.95
C VAL A 180 -3.27 5.79 2.72
N SER A 181 -2.21 6.40 3.26
CA SER A 181 -1.91 7.81 3.05
C SER A 181 -1.58 8.12 1.59
N ALA A 182 -0.73 7.28 0.97
CA ALA A 182 -0.41 7.36 -0.45
C ALA A 182 -1.68 7.19 -1.32
N PHE A 183 -2.47 6.14 -1.07
CA PHE A 183 -3.66 5.85 -1.87
C PHE A 183 -4.73 6.94 -1.73
N SER A 184 -4.89 7.50 -0.52
CA SER A 184 -5.78 8.64 -0.29
C SER A 184 -5.36 9.84 -1.14
N SER A 185 -4.05 10.13 -1.20
CA SER A 185 -3.55 11.25 -2.03
C SER A 185 -3.77 11.00 -3.52
N LEU A 186 -3.63 9.74 -3.97
CA LEU A 186 -3.84 9.36 -5.37
C LEU A 186 -5.27 9.68 -5.86
N VAL A 187 -6.29 9.55 -5.00
CA VAL A 187 -7.71 9.66 -5.42
C VAL A 187 -8.41 10.95 -4.97
N ASN A 188 -7.71 11.85 -4.25
CA ASN A 188 -8.28 13.10 -3.74
C ASN A 188 -7.76 14.37 -4.42
N GLY A 189 -7.25 14.24 -5.65
CA GLY A 189 -6.65 15.35 -6.39
C GLY A 189 -5.15 15.55 -6.12
N GLY A 190 -4.47 14.54 -5.58
CA GLY A 190 -3.03 14.56 -5.29
C GLY A 190 -2.64 15.15 -3.93
N ASN A 191 -3.59 15.41 -3.03
CA ASN A 191 -3.30 16.03 -1.75
C ASN A 191 -2.86 14.99 -0.71
N TYR A 192 -1.60 15.04 -0.28
CA TYR A 192 -1.08 14.15 0.75
C TYR A 192 -1.16 14.82 2.11
N TYR A 193 -2.05 14.30 2.97
CA TYR A 193 -2.24 14.77 4.33
C TYR A 193 -1.48 13.91 5.32
N GLN A 194 -0.95 14.54 6.38
CA GLN A 194 -0.41 13.82 7.53
C GLN A 194 -1.53 13.03 8.20
N PRO A 195 -1.40 11.69 8.34
CA PRO A 195 -2.41 10.90 9.04
C PRO A 195 -2.38 11.21 10.54
N HIS A 196 -3.55 11.26 11.17
CA HIS A 196 -3.68 11.42 12.61
C HIS A 196 -4.91 10.69 13.14
N VAL A 197 -4.85 10.23 14.39
CA VAL A 197 -5.92 9.52 15.09
C VAL A 197 -6.67 10.47 16.03
N VAL A 198 -5.93 11.37 16.67
CA VAL A 198 -6.51 12.34 17.60
C VAL A 198 -7.24 13.44 16.82
N LYS A 199 -8.55 13.54 17.01
CA LYS A 199 -9.39 14.60 16.43
C LYS A 199 -9.40 15.85 17.30
N LYS A 200 -9.54 15.68 18.62
CA LYS A 200 -9.59 16.78 19.59
C LYS A 200 -9.14 16.32 20.96
N ILE A 201 -8.69 17.28 21.76
CA ILE A 201 -8.42 17.13 23.19
C ILE A 201 -9.47 17.97 23.92
N ALA A 202 -10.12 17.38 24.94
CA ALA A 202 -11.09 18.06 25.79
C ALA A 202 -10.64 18.00 27.26
N ASP A 203 -11.11 18.94 28.08
CA ASP A 203 -10.97 18.90 29.53
C ASP A 203 -12.01 17.97 30.17
N ASP A 204 -11.92 17.78 31.49
CA ASP A 204 -12.85 16.92 32.27
C ASP A 204 -14.32 17.38 32.21
N ASN A 205 -14.57 18.64 31.85
CA ASN A 205 -15.92 19.20 31.67
C ASN A 205 -16.44 19.05 30.23
N GLY A 206 -15.64 18.46 29.32
CA GLY A 206 -15.98 18.24 27.92
C GLY A 206 -15.69 19.47 27.02
N ASN A 207 -15.11 20.54 27.54
CA ASN A 207 -14.75 21.70 26.73
C ASN A 207 -13.53 21.36 25.85
N THR A 208 -13.57 21.78 24.60
CA THR A 208 -12.46 21.56 23.66
C THR A 208 -11.25 22.43 24.06
N VAL A 209 -10.15 21.78 24.42
CA VAL A 209 -8.85 22.40 24.69
C VAL A 209 -8.08 22.62 23.39
N LYS A 210 -8.10 21.62 22.49
CA LYS A 210 -7.40 21.67 21.19
C LYS A 210 -8.12 20.81 20.16
N THR A 211 -8.30 21.33 18.95
CA THR A 211 -8.68 20.57 17.76
C THR A 211 -7.43 20.30 16.91
N ILE A 212 -7.32 19.10 16.36
CA ILE A 212 -6.27 18.74 15.42
C ILE A 212 -6.82 18.89 14.02
N GLU A 213 -6.35 19.90 13.31
CA GLU A 213 -6.76 20.16 11.92
C GLU A 213 -5.96 19.33 10.93
N PRO A 214 -6.55 18.92 9.78
CA PRO A 214 -5.84 18.21 8.74
C PRO A 214 -4.64 19.02 8.22
N THR A 215 -3.45 18.43 8.21
CA THR A 215 -2.22 19.05 7.72
C THR A 215 -1.87 18.55 6.34
N LEU A 216 -1.99 19.41 5.32
CA LEU A 216 -1.53 19.13 3.97
C LEU A 216 -0.01 19.23 3.93
N LEU A 217 0.68 18.13 3.56
CA LEU A 217 2.13 18.07 3.50
C LEU A 217 2.68 18.37 2.10
N LYS A 218 2.04 17.80 1.07
CA LYS A 218 2.53 17.89 -0.33
C LYS A 218 1.45 17.53 -1.35
N LYS A 219 1.72 17.85 -2.61
CA LYS A 219 1.01 17.28 -3.77
C LYS A 219 1.81 16.08 -4.29
N THR A 220 1.13 14.98 -4.59
CA THR A 220 1.76 13.75 -5.10
C THR A 220 1.60 13.60 -6.61
N VAL A 221 0.47 14.00 -7.13
CA VAL A 221 0.15 13.97 -8.57
C VAL A 221 -0.72 15.17 -8.96
N SER A 222 -0.85 15.43 -10.25
CA SER A 222 -1.78 16.42 -10.79
C SER A 222 -3.24 15.98 -10.55
N GLU A 223 -4.15 16.95 -10.53
CA GLU A 223 -5.59 16.70 -10.41
C GLU A 223 -6.11 15.86 -11.58
N ASN A 224 -5.57 16.07 -12.78
CA ASN A 224 -5.93 15.29 -13.96
C ASN A 224 -5.52 13.83 -13.85
N THR A 225 -4.29 13.55 -13.41
CA THR A 225 -3.82 12.18 -13.13
C THR A 225 -4.68 11.51 -12.06
N SER A 226 -4.96 12.22 -10.96
CA SER A 226 -5.83 11.72 -9.89
C SER A 226 -7.24 11.38 -10.40
N ALA A 227 -7.86 12.25 -11.21
CA ALA A 227 -9.18 12.01 -11.79
C ALA A 227 -9.19 10.79 -12.74
N THR A 228 -8.16 10.67 -13.59
CA THR A 228 -7.99 9.53 -14.49
C THR A 228 -7.88 8.22 -13.70
N LEU A 229 -7.01 8.18 -12.69
CA LEU A 229 -6.84 6.98 -11.85
C LEU A 229 -8.11 6.62 -11.08
N LYS A 230 -8.84 7.61 -10.58
CA LYS A 230 -10.12 7.39 -9.91
C LYS A 230 -11.12 6.68 -10.83
N ASN A 231 -11.22 7.08 -12.09
CA ASN A 231 -12.08 6.43 -13.09
C ASN A 231 -11.60 5.00 -13.37
N TYR A 232 -10.30 4.78 -13.57
CA TYR A 232 -9.75 3.45 -13.79
C TYR A 232 -10.03 2.51 -12.61
N LEU A 233 -9.86 3.00 -11.37
CA LEU A 233 -10.14 2.22 -10.16
C LEU A 233 -11.63 1.91 -10.00
N GLN A 234 -12.54 2.77 -10.46
CA GLN A 234 -13.97 2.47 -10.52
C GLN A 234 -14.24 1.31 -11.49
N ASN A 235 -13.57 1.30 -12.64
CA ASN A 235 -13.72 0.22 -13.64
C ASN A 235 -13.08 -1.10 -13.16
N VAL A 236 -12.03 -1.08 -12.33
CA VAL A 236 -11.52 -2.29 -11.65
C VAL A 236 -12.63 -2.97 -10.83
N VAL A 237 -13.45 -2.20 -10.09
CA VAL A 237 -14.56 -2.73 -9.29
C VAL A 237 -15.79 -3.02 -10.14
N ALA A 238 -16.08 -2.22 -11.15
CA ALA A 238 -17.26 -2.43 -12.01
C ALA A 238 -17.09 -3.64 -12.94
N ASN A 239 -15.91 -3.79 -13.56
CA ASN A 239 -15.69 -4.68 -14.70
C ASN A 239 -14.45 -5.58 -14.57
N GLY A 240 -13.53 -5.30 -13.63
CA GLY A 240 -12.24 -5.99 -13.46
C GLY A 240 -12.22 -7.00 -12.33
N THR A 241 -11.01 -7.26 -11.82
CA THR A 241 -10.73 -8.18 -10.71
C THR A 241 -11.37 -7.77 -9.38
N GLY A 242 -11.79 -6.52 -9.23
CA GLY A 242 -12.43 -5.98 -8.02
C GLY A 242 -13.94 -6.23 -7.92
N LYS A 243 -14.58 -6.91 -8.88
CA LYS A 243 -16.03 -7.14 -8.91
C LYS A 243 -16.63 -7.71 -7.63
N VAL A 244 -15.84 -8.53 -6.90
CA VAL A 244 -16.29 -9.15 -5.65
C VAL A 244 -16.52 -8.13 -4.51
N ALA A 245 -15.98 -6.93 -4.63
CA ALA A 245 -16.14 -5.85 -3.66
C ALA A 245 -17.32 -4.91 -4.00
N LYS A 246 -17.98 -5.12 -5.14
CA LYS A 246 -19.08 -4.25 -5.59
C LYS A 246 -20.27 -4.34 -4.62
N VAL A 247 -20.77 -3.17 -4.23
CA VAL A 247 -22.02 -3.03 -3.45
C VAL A 247 -23.01 -2.22 -4.27
N ASP A 248 -24.20 -2.76 -4.47
CA ASP A 248 -25.25 -2.10 -5.25
C ASP A 248 -25.69 -0.79 -4.57
N GLY A 249 -25.90 0.23 -5.38
CA GLY A 249 -26.26 1.58 -4.92
C GLY A 249 -25.06 2.45 -4.53
N TYR A 250 -23.82 1.92 -4.57
CA TYR A 250 -22.61 2.68 -4.27
C TYR A 250 -21.67 2.75 -5.49
N SER A 251 -21.07 3.94 -5.69
CA SER A 251 -19.94 4.12 -6.61
C SER A 251 -18.64 3.79 -5.87
N MET A 252 -17.99 2.71 -6.27
CA MET A 252 -16.78 2.20 -5.61
C MET A 252 -15.63 2.11 -6.58
N GLY A 253 -14.43 2.43 -6.10
CA GLY A 253 -13.19 2.19 -6.80
C GLY A 253 -12.21 1.45 -5.88
N GLY A 254 -11.31 0.67 -6.46
CA GLY A 254 -10.32 -0.07 -5.67
C GLY A 254 -9.37 -0.88 -6.52
N LYS A 255 -8.39 -1.50 -5.86
CA LYS A 255 -7.46 -2.43 -6.50
C LYS A 255 -7.27 -3.65 -5.62
N THR A 256 -7.42 -4.84 -6.18
CA THR A 256 -7.07 -6.09 -5.51
C THR A 256 -5.56 -6.19 -5.32
N GLY A 257 -5.14 -6.70 -4.17
CA GLY A 257 -3.75 -6.97 -3.84
C GLY A 257 -3.55 -8.45 -3.51
N THR A 258 -2.53 -9.04 -4.08
CA THR A 258 -1.95 -10.32 -3.68
C THR A 258 -0.44 -10.15 -3.69
N ALA A 259 0.20 -10.54 -2.61
CA ALA A 259 1.65 -10.56 -2.51
C ALA A 259 2.10 -11.94 -2.06
N GLN A 260 3.26 -12.35 -2.52
CA GLN A 260 3.89 -13.55 -2.00
C GLN A 260 4.48 -13.22 -0.63
N MET A 261 4.22 -14.07 0.36
CA MET A 261 4.87 -13.97 1.65
C MET A 261 6.14 -14.84 1.64
N TYR A 262 7.23 -14.29 2.16
CA TYR A 262 8.41 -15.08 2.45
C TYR A 262 8.16 -15.91 3.71
N ASP A 263 8.29 -17.21 3.59
CA ASP A 263 8.17 -18.13 4.71
C ASP A 263 9.59 -18.39 5.28
N GLU A 264 9.85 -17.81 6.45
CA GLU A 264 11.14 -17.92 7.12
C GLU A 264 11.54 -19.38 7.45
N THR A 265 10.55 -20.27 7.61
CA THR A 265 10.80 -21.69 7.94
C THR A 265 11.24 -22.49 6.73
N THR A 266 10.63 -22.23 5.58
CA THR A 266 10.90 -22.98 4.34
C THR A 266 11.87 -22.26 3.41
N HIS A 267 12.22 -20.99 3.69
CA HIS A 267 12.98 -20.08 2.83
C HIS A 267 12.42 -19.95 1.41
N LEU A 268 11.13 -20.16 1.25
CA LEU A 268 10.43 -20.04 -0.04
C LEU A 268 9.40 -18.92 0.01
N ARG A 269 9.13 -18.33 -1.14
CA ARG A 269 7.98 -17.45 -1.34
C ARG A 269 6.73 -18.30 -1.62
N LYS A 270 5.66 -18.06 -0.87
CA LYS A 270 4.34 -18.70 -1.03
C LYS A 270 3.32 -17.71 -1.52
#